data_247d404babb4f03d217c7b91516ec530
#
_entry.id   247d404babb4f03d217c7b91516ec530
#
_cell.length_a   1.000
_cell.length_b   1.000
_cell.length_c   1.000
_cell.angle_alpha   90.00
_cell.angle_beta   90.00
_cell.angle_gamma   90.00
#
_symmetry.space_group_name_H-M   'P 1'
#
loop_
_entity.id
_entity.type
_entity.pdbx_description
1 polymer ?
#
loop_
_entity_poly.entity_id
_entity_poly.type
_entity_poly.pdbx_seq_one_letter_code
_entity_poly.pdbx_strand_id
1 'polypeptide(L)'
;YLNVDPGTMNPYQHGEVFVLDDGSETDLDLGHYERFIDVSMTRNNNATAGQIYSTVLEKERKGEYLGQTVQVIPHVTDEIIKRIKSVNKPKKYDVVICEVGGTVGDIESLPFMEAIRQLSLNVGPQNHLIMHVTLLPYVDASGELKSKPTQHSVMKLREIGLSLSLIHISEPTRQSL
;
A
#
# COMPACT_ATOMS: atom_id res chain seq x y z
N TYR A 1 -3.88 8.12 4.49
CA TYR A 1 -3.65 9.33 5.30
C TYR A 1 -2.35 10.04 4.89
N LEU A 2 -2.28 11.35 5.22
CA LEU A 2 -1.10 12.19 4.91
C LEU A 2 -0.18 12.42 6.11
N ASN A 3 -0.44 11.79 7.23
CA ASN A 3 0.45 11.87 8.39
C ASN A 3 1.82 11.27 8.03
N VAL A 4 2.89 11.91 8.49
CA VAL A 4 4.25 11.41 8.27
C VAL A 4 4.48 10.16 9.10
N ASP A 5 4.08 10.20 10.36
CA ASP A 5 4.17 9.08 11.30
C ASP A 5 2.79 8.71 11.85
N PRO A 6 2.44 7.43 11.96
CA PRO A 6 1.14 7.00 12.44
C PRO A 6 0.90 7.35 13.93
N GLY A 7 1.93 7.48 14.74
CA GLY A 7 1.84 7.86 16.14
C GLY A 7 1.28 9.26 16.40
N THR A 8 1.20 10.12 15.36
CA THR A 8 0.56 11.44 15.47
C THR A 8 -0.96 11.39 15.30
N MET A 9 -1.51 10.23 14.93
CA MET A 9 -2.95 10.05 14.71
C MET A 9 -3.66 9.64 16.01
N ASN A 10 -4.96 9.98 16.06
CA ASN A 10 -5.80 9.56 17.17
C ASN A 10 -6.01 8.03 17.13
N PRO A 11 -5.66 7.29 18.21
CA PRO A 11 -5.81 5.83 18.24
C PRO A 11 -7.25 5.33 17.98
N TYR A 12 -8.26 6.12 18.33
CA TYR A 12 -9.67 5.77 18.05
C TYR A 12 -10.02 5.82 16.57
N GLN A 13 -9.27 6.57 15.77
CA GLN A 13 -9.50 6.70 14.32
C GLN A 13 -8.62 5.74 13.51
N HIS A 14 -7.39 5.52 13.94
CA HIS A 14 -6.40 4.73 13.19
C HIS A 14 -6.11 3.37 13.83
N GLY A 15 -6.33 3.23 15.14
CA GLY A 15 -5.91 2.06 15.91
C GLY A 15 -4.53 2.23 16.52
N GLU A 16 -3.98 1.13 17.00
CA GLU A 16 -2.67 1.10 17.64
C GLU A 16 -1.55 1.18 16.60
N VAL A 17 -0.42 1.77 17.02
CA VAL A 17 0.81 1.77 16.24
C VAL A 17 1.74 0.67 16.74
N PHE A 18 2.59 0.19 15.83
CA PHE A 18 3.66 -0.75 16.15
C PHE A 18 5.00 -0.06 16.01
N VAL A 19 5.87 -0.22 17.00
CA VAL A 19 7.23 0.34 17.00
C VAL A 19 8.22 -0.77 16.67
N LEU A 20 8.96 -0.60 15.60
CA LEU A 20 10.00 -1.53 15.15
C LEU A 20 11.25 -1.44 16.04
N ASP A 21 12.12 -2.43 15.96
CA ASP A 21 13.38 -2.46 16.71
C ASP A 21 14.29 -1.26 16.41
N ASP A 22 14.19 -0.66 15.24
CA ASP A 22 14.91 0.55 14.85
C ASP A 22 14.26 1.85 15.33
N GLY A 23 13.20 1.76 16.13
CA GLY A 23 12.46 2.89 16.68
C GLY A 23 11.45 3.54 15.72
N SER A 24 11.25 3.00 14.53
CA SER A 24 10.28 3.53 13.57
C SER A 24 8.85 3.17 13.99
N GLU A 25 7.96 4.15 13.93
CA GLU A 25 6.53 3.95 14.14
C GLU A 25 5.88 3.51 12.83
N THR A 26 5.07 2.47 12.91
CA THR A 26 4.38 1.89 11.74
C THR A 26 2.95 1.51 12.09
N ASP A 27 2.18 1.15 11.09
CA ASP A 27 0.88 0.55 11.29
C ASP A 27 1.01 -0.81 12.00
N LEU A 28 0.01 -1.20 12.76
CA LEU A 28 0.00 -2.44 13.54
C LEU A 28 0.25 -3.69 12.67
N ASP A 29 -0.11 -3.62 11.40
CA ASP A 29 0.05 -4.70 10.44
C ASP A 29 1.51 -5.21 10.33
N LEU A 30 2.50 -4.32 10.47
CA LEU A 30 3.90 -4.72 10.44
C LEU A 30 4.26 -5.65 11.59
N GLY A 31 3.70 -5.44 12.78
CA GLY A 31 3.87 -6.36 13.90
C GLY A 31 3.28 -7.74 13.64
N HIS A 32 2.16 -7.79 12.92
CA HIS A 32 1.60 -9.06 12.46
C HIS A 32 2.51 -9.75 11.43
N TYR A 33 3.04 -9.00 10.48
CA TYR A 33 3.96 -9.55 9.46
C TYR A 33 5.22 -10.12 10.12
N GLU A 34 5.88 -9.39 11.03
CA GLU A 34 7.02 -9.90 11.78
C GLU A 34 6.71 -11.24 12.45
N ARG A 35 5.57 -11.31 13.13
CA ARG A 35 5.15 -12.51 13.85
C ARG A 35 4.88 -13.71 12.95
N PHE A 36 4.28 -13.48 11.75
CA PHE A 36 3.91 -14.58 10.86
C PHE A 36 5.06 -15.09 10.00
N ILE A 37 5.99 -14.22 9.62
CA ILE A 37 7.11 -14.59 8.75
C ILE A 37 8.45 -14.73 9.48
N ASP A 38 8.45 -14.49 10.80
CA ASP A 38 9.63 -14.58 11.68
C ASP A 38 10.84 -13.77 11.14
N VAL A 39 10.58 -12.53 10.75
CA VAL A 39 11.58 -11.60 10.20
C VAL A 39 11.39 -10.23 10.83
N SER A 40 12.44 -9.70 11.46
CA SER A 40 12.42 -8.31 11.93
C SER A 40 12.37 -7.33 10.76
N MET A 41 11.45 -6.39 10.83
CA MET A 41 11.28 -5.33 9.84
C MET A 41 12.03 -4.06 10.26
N THR A 42 12.23 -3.18 9.32
CA THR A 42 12.91 -1.90 9.49
C THR A 42 12.07 -0.79 8.88
N ARG A 43 12.46 0.46 9.13
CA ARG A 43 11.83 1.63 8.51
C ARG A 43 11.68 1.56 6.99
N ASN A 44 12.48 0.74 6.31
CA ASN A 44 12.39 0.57 4.86
C ASN A 44 11.19 -0.29 4.44
N ASN A 45 10.57 -0.99 5.38
CA ASN A 45 9.43 -1.87 5.12
C ASN A 45 8.09 -1.15 5.20
N ASN A 46 8.08 0.12 5.59
CA ASN A 46 6.89 0.96 5.64
C ASN A 46 7.14 2.31 4.97
N ALA A 47 6.14 2.84 4.28
CA ALA A 47 6.18 4.18 3.73
C ALA A 47 4.79 4.80 3.75
N THR A 48 4.60 5.84 4.56
CA THR A 48 3.35 6.61 4.57
C THR A 48 3.30 7.58 3.41
N ALA A 49 2.10 7.98 3.01
CA ALA A 49 1.95 9.03 2.00
C ALA A 49 2.66 10.33 2.45
N GLY A 50 2.53 10.69 3.73
CA GLY A 50 3.22 11.86 4.29
C GLY A 50 4.74 11.81 4.14
N GLN A 51 5.36 10.67 4.38
CA GLN A 51 6.81 10.50 4.18
C GLN A 51 7.22 10.65 2.72
N ILE A 52 6.43 10.11 1.80
CA ILE A 52 6.69 10.23 0.35
C ILE A 52 6.61 11.69 -0.08
N TYR A 53 5.51 12.40 0.26
CA TYR A 53 5.33 13.81 -0.10
C TYR A 53 6.38 14.71 0.56
N SER A 54 6.68 14.51 1.84
CA SER A 54 7.73 15.25 2.56
C SER A 54 9.08 15.11 1.86
N THR A 55 9.45 13.89 1.47
CA THR A 55 10.71 13.63 0.75
C THR A 55 10.76 14.37 -0.58
N VAL A 56 9.67 14.38 -1.35
CA VAL A 56 9.62 15.09 -2.64
C VAL A 56 9.71 16.60 -2.44
N LEU A 57 8.97 17.15 -1.48
CA LEU A 57 9.00 18.57 -1.17
C LEU A 57 10.36 19.03 -0.63
N GLU A 58 11.01 18.24 0.21
CA GLU A 58 12.37 18.55 0.69
C GLU A 58 13.38 18.58 -0.45
N LYS A 59 13.31 17.66 -1.40
CA LYS A 59 14.17 17.65 -2.59
C LYS A 59 13.93 18.89 -3.46
N GLU A 60 12.66 19.28 -3.63
CA GLU A 60 12.31 20.49 -4.34
C GLU A 60 12.95 21.71 -3.67
N ARG A 61 12.76 21.86 -2.35
CA ARG A 61 13.34 22.98 -1.58
C ARG A 61 14.86 23.02 -1.61
N LYS A 62 15.53 21.88 -1.75
CA LYS A 62 16.99 21.79 -1.90
C LYS A 62 17.47 21.99 -3.34
N GLY A 63 16.55 22.17 -4.31
CA GLY A 63 16.90 22.35 -5.72
C GLY A 63 17.36 21.08 -6.43
N GLU A 64 17.08 19.89 -5.88
CA GLU A 64 17.53 18.61 -6.46
C GLU A 64 16.88 18.31 -7.82
N TYR A 65 15.77 18.95 -8.14
CA TYR A 65 15.10 18.81 -9.44
C TYR A 65 15.57 19.83 -10.51
N LEU A 66 16.61 20.61 -10.21
CA LEU A 66 17.28 21.50 -11.18
C LEU A 66 16.31 22.45 -11.92
N GLY A 67 15.32 23.00 -11.24
CA GLY A 67 14.34 23.92 -11.80
C GLY A 67 13.20 23.28 -12.59
N GLN A 68 13.10 21.97 -12.61
CA GLN A 68 11.95 21.29 -13.22
C GLN A 68 10.67 21.56 -12.44
N THR A 69 9.54 21.55 -13.14
CA THR A 69 8.22 21.57 -12.49
C THR A 69 7.98 20.22 -11.80
N VAL A 70 7.87 20.27 -10.46
CA VAL A 70 7.63 19.06 -9.66
C VAL A 70 6.14 18.74 -9.66
N GLN A 71 5.80 17.51 -10.02
CA GLN A 71 4.43 17.01 -10.18
C GLN A 71 4.25 15.67 -9.48
N VAL A 72 3.00 15.27 -9.26
CA VAL A 72 2.70 13.94 -8.71
C VAL A 72 3.27 12.86 -9.63
N ILE A 73 3.06 12.98 -10.94
CA ILE A 73 3.70 12.16 -11.95
C ILE A 73 4.70 13.06 -12.70
N PRO A 74 6.01 12.72 -12.71
CA PRO A 74 6.61 11.47 -12.23
C PRO A 74 7.18 11.50 -10.79
N HIS A 75 7.29 12.65 -10.13
CA HIS A 75 8.18 12.80 -8.97
C HIS A 75 7.72 12.04 -7.72
N VAL A 76 6.41 12.05 -7.43
CA VAL A 76 5.85 11.27 -6.31
C VAL A 76 5.82 9.79 -6.67
N THR A 77 5.40 9.44 -7.88
CA THR A 77 5.38 8.03 -8.32
C THR A 77 6.78 7.41 -8.36
N ASP A 78 7.78 8.17 -8.78
CA ASP A 78 9.18 7.71 -8.79
C ASP A 78 9.73 7.48 -7.37
N GLU A 79 9.37 8.34 -6.42
CA GLU A 79 9.77 8.16 -5.02
C GLU A 79 9.11 6.91 -4.43
N ILE A 80 7.83 6.65 -4.72
CA ILE A 80 7.15 5.41 -4.30
C ILE A 80 7.85 4.18 -4.89
N ILE A 81 8.11 4.16 -6.19
CA ILE A 81 8.82 3.05 -6.87
C ILE A 81 10.21 2.84 -6.28
N LYS A 82 10.92 3.93 -5.99
CA LYS A 82 12.24 3.88 -5.35
C LYS A 82 12.16 3.22 -3.97
N ARG A 83 11.16 3.56 -3.14
CA ARG A 83 10.94 2.94 -1.83
C ARG A 83 10.68 1.45 -1.95
N ILE A 84 9.77 1.04 -2.83
CA ILE A 84 9.50 -0.39 -3.07
C ILE A 84 10.77 -1.14 -3.48
N LYS A 85 11.53 -0.60 -4.43
CA LYS A 85 12.76 -1.23 -4.90
C LYS A 85 13.87 -1.26 -3.84
N SER A 86 13.86 -0.35 -2.88
CA SER A 86 14.89 -0.29 -1.84
C SER A 86 14.82 -1.45 -0.85
N VAL A 87 13.65 -2.06 -0.67
CA VAL A 87 13.47 -3.21 0.24
C VAL A 87 14.37 -4.38 -0.12
N ASN A 88 14.67 -4.56 -1.40
CA ASN A 88 15.50 -5.67 -1.90
C ASN A 88 16.90 -5.22 -2.32
N LYS A 89 17.53 -4.30 -1.59
CA LYS A 89 18.91 -3.88 -1.85
C LYS A 89 19.82 -4.15 -0.63
N PRO A 90 20.97 -4.82 -0.80
CA PRO A 90 21.40 -5.56 -2.00
C PRO A 90 20.46 -6.75 -2.22
N LYS A 91 20.32 -7.22 -3.46
CA LYS A 91 19.37 -8.29 -3.85
C LYS A 91 19.45 -9.50 -2.89
N LYS A 92 18.58 -9.50 -1.88
CA LYS A 92 18.57 -10.42 -0.75
C LYS A 92 17.40 -11.40 -0.81
N TYR A 93 16.29 -10.98 -1.42
CA TYR A 93 15.05 -11.72 -1.44
C TYR A 93 14.65 -12.11 -2.85
N ASP A 94 14.08 -13.31 -3.00
CA ASP A 94 13.55 -13.79 -4.28
C ASP A 94 12.20 -13.15 -4.59
N VAL A 95 11.42 -12.83 -3.55
CA VAL A 95 10.10 -12.24 -3.67
C VAL A 95 9.97 -11.06 -2.71
N VAL A 96 9.38 -9.97 -3.18
CA VAL A 96 8.98 -8.82 -2.37
C VAL A 96 7.47 -8.68 -2.45
N ILE A 97 6.82 -8.71 -1.29
CA ILE A 97 5.38 -8.46 -1.18
C ILE A 97 5.21 -7.00 -0.80
N CYS A 98 4.50 -6.25 -1.64
CA CYS A 98 4.15 -4.86 -1.39
C CYS A 98 2.65 -4.77 -1.15
N GLU A 99 2.26 -4.35 0.03
CA GLU A 99 0.87 -4.09 0.38
C GLU A 99 0.59 -2.60 0.25
N VAL A 100 -0.53 -2.27 -0.39
CA VAL A 100 -1.03 -0.90 -0.49
C VAL A 100 -2.30 -0.80 0.32
N GLY A 101 -2.21 -0.10 1.44
CA GLY A 101 -3.32 0.08 2.38
C GLY A 101 -4.43 0.98 1.85
N GLY A 102 -5.59 0.87 2.48
CA GLY A 102 -6.77 1.67 2.17
C GLY A 102 -7.69 1.05 1.13
N THR A 103 -8.79 1.73 0.88
CA THR A 103 -9.81 1.28 -0.06
C THR A 103 -9.44 1.68 -1.49
N VAL A 104 -9.60 0.76 -2.43
CA VAL A 104 -9.40 1.05 -3.86
C VAL A 104 -10.39 2.13 -4.31
N GLY A 105 -9.85 3.19 -4.88
CA GLY A 105 -10.63 4.36 -5.34
C GLY A 105 -10.50 5.59 -4.44
N ASP A 106 -9.90 5.46 -3.26
CA ASP A 106 -9.58 6.61 -2.42
C ASP A 106 -8.56 7.52 -3.12
N ILE A 107 -8.74 8.83 -2.97
CA ILE A 107 -7.90 9.84 -3.65
C ILE A 107 -6.44 9.70 -3.21
N GLU A 108 -6.18 9.47 -1.93
CA GLU A 108 -4.84 9.35 -1.36
C GLU A 108 -4.08 8.14 -1.90
N SER A 109 -4.76 7.09 -2.34
CA SER A 109 -4.11 5.88 -2.88
C SER A 109 -3.79 5.98 -4.37
N LEU A 110 -4.36 6.92 -5.11
CA LEU A 110 -4.17 7.03 -6.56
C LEU A 110 -2.69 7.13 -7.01
N PRO A 111 -1.82 7.93 -6.38
CA PRO A 111 -0.41 7.96 -6.73
C PRO A 111 0.31 6.63 -6.52
N PHE A 112 -0.09 5.87 -5.49
CA PHE A 112 0.46 4.54 -5.22
C PHE A 112 0.00 3.53 -6.28
N MET A 113 -1.27 3.54 -6.66
CA MET A 113 -1.80 2.68 -7.73
C MET A 113 -1.11 2.99 -9.06
N GLU A 114 -0.90 4.26 -9.39
CA GLU A 114 -0.16 4.66 -10.60
C GLU A 114 1.30 4.21 -10.54
N ALA A 115 1.96 4.35 -9.39
CA ALA A 115 3.33 3.85 -9.20
C ALA A 115 3.42 2.33 -9.41
N ILE A 116 2.46 1.56 -8.85
CA ILE A 116 2.39 0.11 -9.06
C ILE A 116 2.16 -0.23 -10.53
N ARG A 117 1.27 0.49 -11.21
CA ARG A 117 1.04 0.31 -12.65
C ARG A 117 2.32 0.52 -13.45
N GLN A 118 3.05 1.60 -13.19
CA GLN A 118 4.34 1.87 -13.86
C GLN A 118 5.39 0.81 -13.51
N LEU A 119 5.47 0.41 -12.25
CA LEU A 119 6.41 -0.62 -11.81
C LEU A 119 6.11 -1.96 -12.49
N SER A 120 4.84 -2.36 -12.58
CA SER A 120 4.44 -3.61 -13.24
C SER A 120 4.85 -3.65 -14.72
N LEU A 121 4.71 -2.54 -15.43
CA LEU A 121 5.18 -2.40 -16.81
C LEU A 121 6.71 -2.50 -16.91
N ASN A 122 7.42 -1.87 -15.96
CA ASN A 122 8.89 -1.86 -15.96
C ASN A 122 9.50 -3.22 -15.66
N VAL A 123 8.89 -4.02 -14.76
CA VAL A 123 9.42 -5.34 -14.41
C VAL A 123 8.95 -6.45 -15.36
N GLY A 124 7.88 -6.20 -16.10
CA GLY A 124 7.30 -7.15 -17.05
C GLY A 124 6.39 -8.21 -16.43
N PRO A 125 5.52 -8.83 -17.23
CA PRO A 125 4.44 -9.70 -16.72
C PRO A 125 4.92 -10.98 -16.04
N GLN A 126 6.15 -11.43 -16.29
CA GLN A 126 6.71 -12.63 -15.66
C GLN A 126 7.26 -12.36 -14.24
N ASN A 127 7.41 -11.09 -13.85
CA ASN A 127 8.11 -10.71 -12.63
C ASN A 127 7.19 -10.00 -11.62
N HIS A 128 5.89 -9.97 -11.87
CA HIS A 128 4.92 -9.44 -10.91
C HIS A 128 3.61 -10.21 -10.91
N LEU A 129 2.93 -10.10 -9.78
CA LEU A 129 1.58 -10.61 -9.59
C LEU A 129 0.80 -9.55 -8.82
N ILE A 130 -0.41 -9.23 -9.26
CA ILE A 130 -1.30 -8.29 -8.59
C ILE A 130 -2.44 -9.06 -7.95
N MET A 131 -2.50 -9.00 -6.62
CA MET A 131 -3.53 -9.61 -5.80
C MET A 131 -4.45 -8.53 -5.25
N HIS A 132 -5.75 -8.70 -5.43
CA HIS A 132 -6.77 -7.86 -4.81
C HIS A 132 -7.39 -8.58 -3.62
N VAL A 133 -7.25 -7.97 -2.43
CA VAL A 133 -7.91 -8.45 -1.21
C VAL A 133 -9.25 -7.73 -1.08
N THR A 134 -10.33 -8.48 -0.91
CA THR A 134 -11.69 -7.92 -0.83
C THR A 134 -12.56 -8.70 0.13
N LEU A 135 -13.64 -8.07 0.59
CA LEU A 135 -14.65 -8.65 1.46
C LEU A 135 -15.94 -8.89 0.68
N LEU A 136 -16.54 -10.07 0.86
CA LEU A 136 -17.92 -10.33 0.49
C LEU A 136 -18.79 -10.26 1.75
N PRO A 137 -19.50 -9.13 1.98
CA PRO A 137 -20.37 -9.02 3.13
C PRO A 137 -21.57 -9.95 3.00
N TYR A 138 -21.86 -10.66 4.08
CA TYR A 138 -23.08 -11.41 4.23
C TYR A 138 -24.16 -10.52 4.86
N VAL A 139 -25.33 -10.49 4.27
CA VAL A 139 -26.47 -9.71 4.77
C VAL A 139 -27.50 -10.66 5.36
N ASP A 140 -27.59 -10.74 6.67
CA ASP A 140 -28.48 -11.65 7.39
C ASP A 140 -29.95 -11.49 6.99
N ALA A 141 -30.38 -10.25 6.79
CA ALA A 141 -31.78 -9.94 6.41
C ALA A 141 -32.21 -10.54 5.06
N SER A 142 -31.26 -10.70 4.12
CA SER A 142 -31.53 -11.30 2.80
C SER A 142 -30.99 -12.72 2.65
N GLY A 143 -30.20 -13.19 3.61
CA GLY A 143 -29.60 -14.52 3.61
C GLY A 143 -28.58 -14.75 2.50
N GLU A 144 -27.93 -13.72 1.99
CA GLU A 144 -27.03 -13.82 0.83
C GLU A 144 -25.74 -12.98 0.95
N LEU A 145 -24.71 -13.42 0.24
CA LEU A 145 -23.48 -12.67 0.07
C LEU A 145 -23.65 -11.57 -1.00
N LYS A 146 -23.13 -10.39 -0.72
CA LYS A 146 -23.18 -9.24 -1.65
C LYS A 146 -21.82 -9.06 -2.35
N SER A 147 -21.79 -9.37 -3.64
CA SER A 147 -20.58 -9.24 -4.45
C SER A 147 -20.39 -7.86 -5.10
N LYS A 148 -21.39 -6.98 -5.04
CA LYS A 148 -21.37 -5.68 -5.72
C LYS A 148 -20.19 -4.78 -5.29
N PRO A 149 -19.84 -4.66 -4.00
CA PRO A 149 -18.68 -3.88 -3.57
C PRO A 149 -17.37 -4.38 -4.18
N THR A 150 -17.17 -5.70 -4.23
CA THR A 150 -16.02 -6.32 -4.88
C THR A 150 -15.97 -6.01 -6.38
N GLN A 151 -17.10 -6.12 -7.07
CA GLN A 151 -17.19 -5.78 -8.50
C GLN A 151 -16.80 -4.33 -8.75
N HIS A 152 -17.25 -3.39 -7.91
CA HIS A 152 -16.90 -1.97 -8.04
C HIS A 152 -15.41 -1.72 -7.83
N SER A 153 -14.79 -2.34 -6.82
CA SER A 153 -13.36 -2.17 -6.58
C SER A 153 -12.50 -2.77 -7.71
N VAL A 154 -12.91 -3.90 -8.26
CA VAL A 154 -12.25 -4.51 -9.44
C VAL A 154 -12.38 -3.61 -10.68
N MET A 155 -13.56 -3.03 -10.91
CA MET A 155 -13.75 -2.06 -12.00
C MET A 155 -12.82 -0.86 -11.85
N LYS A 156 -12.70 -0.34 -10.61
CA LYS A 156 -11.84 0.80 -10.31
C LYS A 156 -10.36 0.50 -10.57
N LEU A 157 -9.87 -0.68 -10.19
CA LEU A 157 -8.51 -1.12 -10.51
C LEU A 157 -8.27 -1.20 -12.02
N ARG A 158 -9.24 -1.72 -12.78
CA ARG A 158 -9.15 -1.77 -14.24
C ARG A 158 -9.15 -0.39 -14.90
N GLU A 159 -9.94 0.56 -14.38
CA GLU A 159 -9.94 1.95 -14.85
C GLU A 159 -8.55 2.61 -14.68
N ILE A 160 -7.84 2.28 -13.60
CA ILE A 160 -6.47 2.74 -13.35
C ILE A 160 -5.46 2.04 -14.29
N GLY A 161 -5.84 0.94 -14.92
CA GLY A 161 -4.97 0.16 -15.80
C GLY A 161 -4.22 -0.98 -15.10
N LEU A 162 -4.70 -1.41 -13.94
CA LEU A 162 -4.17 -2.57 -13.20
C LEU A 162 -4.96 -3.83 -13.56
N SER A 163 -4.26 -4.83 -14.11
CA SER A 163 -4.82 -6.15 -14.38
C SER A 163 -4.55 -7.08 -13.22
N LEU A 164 -5.63 -7.60 -12.63
CA LEU A 164 -5.52 -8.52 -11.50
C LEU A 164 -5.07 -9.90 -11.96
N SER A 165 -4.12 -10.45 -11.22
CA SER A 165 -3.68 -11.85 -11.38
C SER A 165 -4.47 -12.79 -10.46
N LEU A 166 -4.84 -12.29 -9.26
CA LEU A 166 -5.52 -13.05 -8.23
C LEU A 166 -6.48 -12.15 -7.43
N ILE A 167 -7.60 -12.74 -6.99
CA ILE A 167 -8.51 -12.10 -6.03
C ILE A 167 -8.57 -13.00 -4.80
N HIS A 168 -8.27 -12.44 -3.63
CA HIS A 168 -8.48 -13.07 -2.34
C HIS A 168 -9.75 -12.51 -1.71
N ILE A 169 -10.72 -13.36 -1.43
CA ILE A 169 -12.00 -12.97 -0.85
C ILE A 169 -12.00 -13.42 0.62
N SER A 170 -12.17 -12.46 1.52
CA SER A 170 -12.42 -12.73 2.94
C SER A 170 -13.93 -12.78 3.17
N GLU A 171 -14.40 -13.91 3.72
CA GLU A 171 -15.77 -14.02 4.20
C GLU A 171 -15.84 -13.62 5.68
N PRO A 172 -16.90 -12.92 6.11
CA PRO A 172 -17.10 -12.69 7.54
C PRO A 172 -17.25 -14.05 8.24
N THR A 173 -16.42 -14.29 9.24
CA THR A 173 -16.56 -15.49 10.08
C THR A 173 -17.94 -15.45 10.73
N ARG A 174 -18.80 -16.43 10.46
CA ARG A 174 -20.01 -16.61 11.24
C ARG A 174 -19.57 -16.86 12.68
N GLN A 175 -19.74 -15.87 13.54
CA GLN A 175 -19.73 -16.15 14.98
C GLN A 175 -20.93 -17.07 15.22
N SER A 176 -20.65 -18.35 15.49
CA SER A 176 -21.63 -19.25 16.08
C SER A 176 -22.00 -18.65 17.44
N LEU A 177 -23.21 -18.13 17.54
CA LEU A 177 -23.86 -17.83 18.81
C LEU A 177 -24.00 -19.09 19.62
#